data_70135c00f5036d7abcc060019c0a894f
#
_entry.id   70135c00f5036d7abcc060019c0a894f
#
_cell.length_a   1.000
_cell.length_b   1.000
_cell.length_c   1.000
_cell.angle_alpha   90.00
_cell.angle_beta   90.00
_cell.angle_gamma   90.00
#
_symmetry.space_group_name_H-M   'P 1'
#
loop_
_entity.id
_entity.type
_entity.pdbx_description
1 polymer ?
#
loop_
_entity_poly.entity_id
_entity_poly.type
_entity_poly.pdbx_seq_one_letter_code
_entity_poly.pdbx_strand_id
1 'polypeptide(L)'
;TCVDALLGTDMERVCKKAEEQVEIPVRPCYMYALTREGRKPPMVHVRQSLYSLLEPGKKKGNVVNLLGFFSPLVDDCELYDLLHGAGVKTIHEISRCKDYMEYQTMSEANFNLVLHHEARFAAEDFHNRLQIPFIELRRLYQIDKIENQYHALGNALGVAFYDEKYKKQAEDALEKFRQRSGCFFCNRRMPER
;
A
#
# COMPACT_ATOMS: atom_id res chain seq x y z
N THR A 1 11.15 -12.70 19.13
CA THR A 1 12.59 -12.36 19.16
C THR A 1 13.44 -13.48 18.56
N CYS A 2 14.71 -13.22 18.19
CA CYS A 2 15.61 -14.29 17.72
C CYS A 2 15.85 -15.36 18.78
N VAL A 3 15.75 -14.99 20.06
CA VAL A 3 15.90 -15.91 21.20
C VAL A 3 14.76 -16.95 21.22
N ASP A 4 13.54 -16.54 20.93
CA ASP A 4 12.39 -17.47 20.91
C ASP A 4 12.58 -18.56 19.85
N ALA A 5 13.13 -18.19 18.69
CA ALA A 5 13.45 -19.15 17.64
C ALA A 5 14.53 -20.16 18.07
N LEU A 6 15.54 -19.71 18.84
CA LEU A 6 16.60 -20.58 19.37
C LEU A 6 16.09 -21.49 20.47
N LEU A 7 15.12 -21.04 21.26
CA LEU A 7 14.51 -21.84 22.34
C LEU A 7 13.38 -22.75 21.86
N GLY A 8 13.00 -22.69 20.59
CA GLY A 8 11.91 -23.48 20.04
C GLY A 8 10.54 -23.13 20.63
N THR A 9 10.34 -21.85 20.99
CA THR A 9 9.05 -21.39 21.53
C THR A 9 7.95 -21.52 20.48
N ASP A 10 6.89 -22.24 20.81
CA ASP A 10 5.69 -22.34 19.96
C ASP A 10 4.84 -21.07 20.13
N MET A 11 5.15 -20.06 19.34
CA MET A 11 4.47 -18.75 19.37
C MET A 11 3.02 -18.85 18.92
N GLU A 12 2.67 -19.77 18.04
CA GLU A 12 1.29 -20.00 17.59
C GLU A 12 0.42 -20.45 18.81
N ARG A 13 0.95 -21.38 19.59
CA ARG A 13 0.27 -21.84 20.81
C ARG A 13 0.16 -20.73 21.87
N VAL A 14 1.19 -19.88 22.00
CA VAL A 14 1.17 -18.75 22.92
C VAL A 14 0.10 -17.75 22.48
N CYS A 15 0.06 -17.38 21.21
CA CYS A 15 -0.93 -16.45 20.66
C CYS A 15 -2.36 -17.00 20.83
N LYS A 16 -2.58 -18.29 20.54
CA LYS A 16 -3.89 -18.93 20.71
C LYS A 16 -4.38 -18.88 22.15
N LYS A 17 -3.51 -19.17 23.13
CA LYS A 17 -3.86 -19.05 24.54
C LYS A 17 -4.17 -17.62 24.96
N ALA A 18 -3.41 -16.65 24.43
CA ALA A 18 -3.67 -15.24 24.69
C ALA A 18 -5.03 -14.82 24.10
N GLU A 19 -5.33 -15.22 22.87
CA GLU A 19 -6.60 -14.96 22.20
C GLU A 19 -7.79 -15.50 23.00
N GLU A 20 -7.67 -16.73 23.55
CA GLU A 20 -8.69 -17.35 24.42
C GLU A 20 -8.90 -16.58 25.74
N GLN A 21 -7.88 -15.88 26.26
CA GLN A 21 -7.97 -15.13 27.52
C GLN A 21 -8.50 -13.70 27.35
N VAL A 22 -8.15 -13.05 26.22
CA VAL A 22 -8.46 -11.63 26.03
C VAL A 22 -9.64 -11.42 25.06
N GLU A 23 -10.11 -12.49 24.43
CA GLU A 23 -11.24 -12.49 23.47
C GLU A 23 -11.03 -11.53 22.27
N ILE A 24 -9.77 -11.26 21.93
CA ILE A 24 -9.39 -10.49 20.75
C ILE A 24 -8.39 -11.29 19.90
N PRO A 25 -8.44 -11.15 18.56
CA PRO A 25 -7.51 -11.87 17.68
C PRO A 25 -6.05 -11.56 17.99
N VAL A 26 -5.26 -12.59 18.22
CA VAL A 26 -3.82 -12.50 18.47
C VAL A 26 -3.07 -13.33 17.46
N ARG A 27 -2.11 -12.73 16.76
CA ARG A 27 -1.29 -13.42 15.74
C ARG A 27 0.19 -13.23 16.01
N PRO A 28 1.01 -14.26 15.80
CA PRO A 28 2.45 -14.12 15.92
C PRO A 28 2.98 -13.27 14.76
N CYS A 29 3.96 -12.43 15.06
CA CYS A 29 4.67 -11.66 14.04
C CYS A 29 6.15 -12.06 14.06
N TYR A 30 6.55 -12.89 13.10
CA TYR A 30 7.91 -13.39 12.99
C TYR A 30 8.80 -12.42 12.20
N MET A 31 9.76 -11.83 12.89
CA MET A 31 10.76 -10.94 12.31
C MET A 31 12.19 -11.47 12.49
N TYR A 32 12.36 -12.77 12.46
CA TYR A 32 13.65 -13.40 12.72
C TYR A 32 14.62 -13.17 11.56
N ALA A 33 15.67 -12.40 11.80
CA ALA A 33 16.70 -12.18 10.80
C ALA A 33 17.55 -13.44 10.57
N LEU A 34 17.74 -14.27 11.61
CA LEU A 34 18.59 -15.45 11.59
C LEU A 34 17.92 -16.71 11.07
N THR A 35 16.61 -16.85 11.32
CA THR A 35 15.86 -18.09 11.04
C THR A 35 14.80 -17.93 9.98
N ARG A 36 14.68 -16.76 9.35
CA ARG A 36 13.69 -16.55 8.29
C ARG A 36 13.98 -17.42 7.10
N GLU A 37 12.97 -18.13 6.67
CA GLU A 37 12.99 -18.84 5.41
C GLU A 37 12.78 -17.85 4.25
N GLY A 38 13.64 -17.94 3.25
CA GLY A 38 13.54 -17.11 2.05
C GLY A 38 14.10 -15.68 2.20
N ARG A 39 13.95 -14.90 1.14
CA ARG A 39 14.54 -13.56 0.98
C ARG A 39 13.56 -12.40 1.26
N LYS A 40 12.40 -12.67 1.86
CA LYS A 40 11.41 -11.63 2.11
C LYS A 40 11.89 -10.67 3.21
N PRO A 41 11.76 -9.34 3.01
CA PRO A 41 12.05 -8.37 4.06
C PRO A 41 11.20 -8.58 5.31
N PRO A 42 11.69 -8.24 6.51
CA PRO A 42 10.93 -8.39 7.76
C PRO A 42 9.56 -7.72 7.75
N MET A 43 9.45 -6.55 7.11
CA MET A 43 8.18 -5.80 7.03
C MET A 43 7.11 -6.50 6.18
N VAL A 44 7.50 -7.44 5.30
CA VAL A 44 6.53 -8.29 4.59
C VAL A 44 5.83 -9.21 5.58
N HIS A 45 6.57 -9.82 6.52
CA HIS A 45 5.99 -10.68 7.54
C HIS A 45 5.07 -9.91 8.50
N VAL A 46 5.45 -8.68 8.89
CA VAL A 46 4.58 -7.79 9.69
C VAL A 46 3.26 -7.54 8.97
N ARG A 47 3.32 -7.19 7.68
CA ARG A 47 2.10 -6.97 6.89
C ARG A 47 1.25 -8.23 6.78
N GLN A 48 1.89 -9.38 6.52
CA GLN A 48 1.16 -10.65 6.42
C GLN A 48 0.46 -11.00 7.74
N SER A 49 1.13 -10.88 8.89
CA SER A 49 0.53 -11.13 10.20
C SER A 49 -0.63 -10.17 10.48
N LEU A 50 -0.44 -8.89 10.19
CA LEU A 50 -1.46 -7.88 10.41
C LEU A 50 -2.68 -8.10 9.53
N TYR A 51 -2.50 -8.27 8.23
CA TYR A 51 -3.61 -8.44 7.30
C TYR A 51 -4.26 -9.84 7.36
N SER A 52 -3.60 -10.82 7.97
CA SER A 52 -4.21 -12.15 8.22
C SER A 52 -5.39 -12.09 9.20
N LEU A 53 -5.52 -11.01 9.96
CA LEU A 53 -6.64 -10.77 10.87
C LEU A 53 -7.94 -10.37 10.15
N LEU A 54 -7.86 -9.96 8.87
CA LEU A 54 -9.04 -9.60 8.09
C LEU A 54 -9.84 -10.83 7.69
N GLU A 55 -11.12 -10.81 7.95
CA GLU A 55 -12.06 -11.86 7.55
C GLU A 55 -12.79 -11.49 6.25
N PRO A 56 -13.20 -12.47 5.43
CA PRO A 56 -13.95 -12.20 4.21
C PRO A 56 -15.21 -11.38 4.48
N GLY A 57 -15.35 -10.23 3.80
CA GLY A 57 -16.50 -9.34 3.89
C GLY A 57 -17.25 -9.21 2.57
N LYS A 58 -18.45 -8.63 2.62
CA LYS A 58 -19.24 -8.34 1.42
C LYS A 58 -18.62 -7.16 0.67
N LYS A 59 -18.29 -7.37 -0.60
CA LYS A 59 -17.67 -6.34 -1.43
C LYS A 59 -18.57 -5.15 -1.70
N LYS A 60 -17.96 -3.96 -1.68
CA LYS A 60 -18.60 -2.69 -1.99
C LYS A 60 -17.86 -2.04 -3.16
N GLY A 61 -18.57 -1.76 -4.25
CA GLY A 61 -17.99 -1.30 -5.52
C GLY A 61 -17.33 0.09 -5.50
N ASN A 62 -17.44 0.82 -4.41
CA ASN A 62 -16.92 2.18 -4.25
C ASN A 62 -15.94 2.32 -3.07
N VAL A 63 -15.34 1.21 -2.64
CA VAL A 63 -14.37 1.14 -1.54
C VAL A 63 -13.04 0.64 -2.05
N VAL A 64 -11.97 1.31 -1.71
CA VAL A 64 -10.59 1.03 -2.14
C VAL A 64 -9.67 1.01 -0.93
N ASN A 65 -8.74 0.07 -0.89
CA ASN A 65 -7.65 0.09 0.08
C ASN A 65 -6.36 0.64 -0.55
N LEU A 66 -5.65 1.46 0.18
CA LEU A 66 -4.29 1.85 -0.11
C LEU A 66 -3.33 0.99 0.71
N LEU A 67 -2.61 0.09 0.05
CA LEU A 67 -1.64 -0.82 0.67
C LEU A 67 -0.22 -0.32 0.42
N GLY A 68 0.40 0.26 1.43
CA GLY A 68 1.71 0.85 1.25
C GLY A 68 2.49 0.90 2.55
N PHE A 69 2.63 2.08 3.08
CA PHE A 69 3.29 2.36 4.34
C PHE A 69 2.32 2.18 5.51
N PHE A 70 2.88 2.09 6.73
CA PHE A 70 2.08 2.13 7.95
C PHE A 70 1.80 3.57 8.43
N SER A 71 2.34 4.56 7.74
CA SER A 71 1.96 5.97 7.88
C SER A 71 0.99 6.34 6.75
N PRO A 72 0.03 7.24 7.01
CA PRO A 72 -0.91 7.68 5.98
C PRO A 72 -0.17 8.49 4.90
N LEU A 73 -0.78 8.58 3.73
CA LEU A 73 -0.41 9.59 2.75
C LEU A 73 -0.72 10.98 3.31
N VAL A 74 -0.05 12.01 2.78
CA VAL A 74 -0.37 13.39 3.12
C VAL A 74 -1.79 13.73 2.66
N ASP A 75 -2.51 14.55 3.44
CA ASP A 75 -3.94 14.81 3.21
C ASP A 75 -4.22 15.50 1.87
N ASP A 76 -3.25 16.22 1.32
CA ASP A 76 -3.32 16.91 0.03
C ASP A 76 -2.75 16.08 -1.14
N CYS A 77 -2.58 14.77 -0.96
CA CYS A 77 -2.15 13.87 -2.03
C CYS A 77 -3.20 13.82 -3.14
N GLU A 78 -2.78 14.08 -4.37
CA GLU A 78 -3.64 14.07 -5.57
C GLU A 78 -4.39 12.77 -5.78
N LEU A 79 -3.88 11.66 -5.24
CA LEU A 79 -4.50 10.34 -5.40
C LEU A 79 -5.89 10.29 -4.76
N TYR A 80 -6.12 11.01 -3.65
CA TYR A 80 -7.43 11.10 -3.03
C TYR A 80 -8.45 11.78 -3.93
N ASP A 81 -8.09 12.95 -4.48
CA ASP A 81 -8.97 13.69 -5.39
C ASP A 81 -9.30 12.88 -6.65
N LEU A 82 -8.28 12.22 -7.21
CA LEU A 82 -8.44 11.39 -8.39
C LEU A 82 -9.37 10.19 -8.13
N LEU A 83 -9.19 9.47 -7.02
CA LEU A 83 -10.06 8.35 -6.63
C LEU A 83 -11.49 8.80 -6.35
N HIS A 84 -11.68 9.91 -5.64
CA HIS A 84 -13.01 10.46 -5.40
C HIS A 84 -13.68 10.92 -6.69
N GLY A 85 -12.92 11.55 -7.61
CA GLY A 85 -13.40 11.89 -8.95
C GLY A 85 -13.81 10.68 -9.78
N ALA A 86 -13.20 9.53 -9.55
CA ALA A 86 -13.56 8.24 -10.15
C ALA A 86 -14.76 7.55 -9.47
N GLY A 87 -15.39 8.18 -8.47
CA GLY A 87 -16.57 7.65 -7.77
C GLY A 87 -16.26 6.76 -6.57
N VAL A 88 -14.99 6.67 -6.14
CA VAL A 88 -14.61 6.00 -4.90
C VAL A 88 -15.12 6.84 -3.72
N LYS A 89 -15.94 6.25 -2.86
CA LYS A 89 -16.52 6.93 -1.69
C LYS A 89 -15.70 6.73 -0.43
N THR A 90 -15.08 5.57 -0.29
CA THR A 90 -14.31 5.21 0.90
C THR A 90 -12.93 4.72 0.49
N ILE A 91 -11.92 5.32 1.08
CA ILE A 91 -10.52 4.96 0.91
C ILE A 91 -10.00 4.53 2.27
N HIS A 92 -9.58 3.28 2.37
CA HIS A 92 -9.00 2.73 3.58
C HIS A 92 -7.47 2.75 3.53
N GLU A 93 -6.89 3.29 4.57
CA GLU A 93 -5.49 3.14 4.93
C GLU A 93 -5.42 2.59 6.34
N ILE A 94 -4.61 1.57 6.58
CA ILE A 94 -4.52 0.94 7.91
C ILE A 94 -4.17 1.94 9.02
N SER A 95 -3.34 2.93 8.70
CA SER A 95 -2.92 3.99 9.62
C SER A 95 -4.03 4.98 9.98
N ARG A 96 -5.15 4.98 9.25
CA ARG A 96 -6.31 5.86 9.48
C ARG A 96 -7.48 5.13 10.14
N CYS A 97 -7.41 3.81 10.26
CA CYS A 97 -8.44 3.05 10.97
C CYS A 97 -8.43 3.41 12.46
N LYS A 98 -9.58 3.81 12.99
CA LYS A 98 -9.74 4.27 14.38
C LYS A 98 -9.77 3.11 15.36
N ASP A 99 -10.32 1.99 14.91
CA ASP A 99 -10.53 0.80 15.73
C ASP A 99 -10.48 -0.49 14.88
N TYR A 100 -10.60 -1.62 15.55
CA TYR A 100 -10.58 -2.93 14.93
C TYR A 100 -11.78 -3.16 13.99
N MET A 101 -12.93 -2.60 14.29
CA MET A 101 -14.13 -2.75 13.45
C MET A 101 -13.97 -2.00 12.13
N GLU A 102 -13.43 -0.78 12.16
CA GLU A 102 -13.10 -0.03 10.96
C GLU A 102 -12.01 -0.75 10.14
N TYR A 103 -10.99 -1.30 10.82
CA TYR A 103 -9.98 -2.11 10.17
C TYR A 103 -10.59 -3.32 9.43
N GLN A 104 -11.55 -4.04 10.02
CA GLN A 104 -12.22 -5.17 9.37
C GLN A 104 -12.95 -4.77 8.08
N THR A 105 -13.42 -3.53 7.96
CA THR A 105 -14.07 -3.06 6.74
C THR A 105 -13.13 -2.96 5.52
N MET A 106 -11.81 -3.04 5.71
CA MET A 106 -10.85 -3.17 4.61
C MET A 106 -11.11 -4.41 3.74
N SER A 107 -11.69 -5.46 4.33
CA SER A 107 -12.08 -6.67 3.59
C SER A 107 -13.25 -6.48 2.62
N GLU A 108 -13.99 -5.38 2.75
CA GLU A 108 -15.12 -5.03 1.88
C GLU A 108 -14.69 -4.29 0.61
N ALA A 109 -13.41 -3.94 0.48
CA ALA A 109 -12.91 -3.19 -0.65
C ALA A 109 -13.12 -3.92 -1.98
N ASN A 110 -13.36 -3.14 -3.01
CA ASN A 110 -13.52 -3.58 -4.38
C ASN A 110 -12.19 -3.92 -5.05
N PHE A 111 -11.15 -3.14 -4.73
CA PHE A 111 -9.78 -3.42 -5.14
C PHE A 111 -8.77 -2.76 -4.20
N ASN A 112 -7.51 -3.17 -4.33
CA ASN A 112 -6.38 -2.62 -3.60
C ASN A 112 -5.46 -1.84 -4.54
N LEU A 113 -5.02 -0.66 -4.12
CA LEU A 113 -3.89 0.05 -4.72
C LEU A 113 -2.63 -0.23 -3.91
N VAL A 114 -1.64 -0.83 -4.53
CA VAL A 114 -0.36 -1.17 -3.91
C VAL A 114 0.62 -0.03 -4.17
N LEU A 115 0.99 0.68 -3.11
CA LEU A 115 1.85 1.87 -3.19
C LEU A 115 3.32 1.60 -2.82
N HIS A 116 3.61 0.41 -2.34
CA HIS A 116 4.96 -0.01 -1.96
C HIS A 116 5.19 -1.48 -2.32
N HIS A 117 6.34 -1.78 -2.91
CA HIS A 117 6.65 -3.13 -3.42
C HIS A 117 6.52 -4.25 -2.38
N GLU A 118 6.84 -3.98 -1.10
CA GLU A 118 6.67 -4.97 -0.03
C GLU A 118 5.19 -5.26 0.29
N ALA A 119 4.28 -4.33 -0.02
CA ALA A 119 2.86 -4.54 0.19
C ALA A 119 2.23 -5.45 -0.88
N ARG A 120 2.95 -5.73 -1.97
CA ARG A 120 2.50 -6.66 -3.01
C ARG A 120 2.19 -8.04 -2.46
N PHE A 121 3.01 -8.56 -1.54
CA PHE A 121 2.75 -9.86 -0.92
C PHE A 121 1.45 -9.90 -0.10
N ALA A 122 1.11 -8.78 0.55
CA ALA A 122 -0.17 -8.65 1.24
C ALA A 122 -1.33 -8.54 0.24
N ALA A 123 -1.14 -7.81 -0.87
CA ALA A 123 -2.13 -7.71 -1.92
C ALA A 123 -2.40 -9.05 -2.62
N GLU A 124 -1.38 -9.89 -2.81
CA GLU A 124 -1.51 -11.25 -3.31
C GLU A 124 -2.32 -12.13 -2.33
N ASP A 125 -2.09 -12.01 -1.01
CA ASP A 125 -2.91 -12.68 0.00
C ASP A 125 -4.38 -12.19 -0.06
N PHE A 126 -4.60 -10.88 -0.16
CA PHE A 126 -5.95 -10.32 -0.31
C PHE A 126 -6.64 -10.84 -1.58
N HIS A 127 -5.90 -10.96 -2.67
CA HIS A 127 -6.43 -11.52 -3.91
C HIS A 127 -6.86 -12.98 -3.73
N ASN A 128 -6.00 -13.79 -3.15
CA ASN A 128 -6.23 -15.23 -3.01
C ASN A 128 -7.28 -15.56 -1.95
N ARG A 129 -7.21 -14.93 -0.79
CA ARG A 129 -8.03 -15.25 0.38
C ARG A 129 -9.32 -14.43 0.44
N LEU A 130 -9.24 -13.14 0.11
CA LEU A 130 -10.36 -12.21 0.20
C LEU A 130 -10.99 -11.89 -1.16
N GLN A 131 -10.44 -12.39 -2.28
CA GLN A 131 -10.91 -12.13 -3.63
C GLN A 131 -10.93 -10.62 -3.97
N ILE A 132 -9.93 -9.86 -3.50
CA ILE A 132 -9.77 -8.44 -3.80
C ILE A 132 -8.64 -8.29 -4.82
N PRO A 133 -8.91 -7.91 -6.08
CA PRO A 133 -7.88 -7.64 -7.07
C PRO A 133 -7.02 -6.45 -6.65
N PHE A 134 -5.84 -6.32 -7.24
CA PHE A 134 -4.95 -5.20 -6.94
C PHE A 134 -4.28 -4.64 -8.18
N ILE A 135 -3.93 -3.36 -8.08
CA ILE A 135 -3.16 -2.61 -9.06
C ILE A 135 -1.95 -2.02 -8.33
N GLU A 136 -0.76 -2.16 -8.90
CA GLU A 136 0.47 -1.61 -8.33
C GLU A 136 0.74 -0.23 -8.94
N LEU A 137 0.83 0.80 -8.08
CA LEU A 137 1.30 2.12 -8.43
C LEU A 137 2.74 2.29 -7.95
N ARG A 138 3.65 2.52 -8.89
CA ARG A 138 5.06 2.72 -8.58
C ARG A 138 5.34 4.18 -8.29
N ARG A 139 6.23 4.43 -7.36
CA ARG A 139 6.78 5.76 -7.16
C ARG A 139 7.67 6.12 -8.36
N LEU A 140 7.24 7.09 -9.13
CA LEU A 140 7.92 7.58 -10.32
C LEU A 140 8.31 9.05 -10.14
N TYR A 141 9.35 9.49 -10.84
CA TYR A 141 9.85 10.87 -10.78
C TYR A 141 9.81 11.56 -12.15
N GLN A 142 9.43 10.85 -13.20
CA GLN A 142 9.26 11.38 -14.54
C GLN A 142 7.77 11.63 -14.77
N ILE A 143 7.42 12.88 -15.11
CA ILE A 143 6.03 13.34 -15.22
C ILE A 143 5.26 12.53 -16.26
N ASP A 144 5.85 12.26 -17.42
CA ASP A 144 5.27 11.44 -18.47
C ASP A 144 4.95 10.01 -18.02
N LYS A 145 5.81 9.42 -17.19
CA LYS A 145 5.58 8.08 -16.62
C LYS A 145 4.51 8.08 -15.54
N ILE A 146 4.43 9.15 -14.73
CA ILE A 146 3.35 9.31 -13.75
C ILE A 146 2.02 9.43 -14.48
N GLU A 147 1.95 10.27 -15.51
CA GLU A 147 0.77 10.45 -16.36
C GLU A 147 0.32 9.12 -16.98
N ASN A 148 1.23 8.40 -17.62
CA ASN A 148 0.93 7.09 -18.21
C ASN A 148 0.42 6.08 -17.17
N GLN A 149 0.96 6.10 -15.96
CA GLN A 149 0.50 5.23 -14.86
C GLN A 149 -0.91 5.59 -14.41
N TYR A 150 -1.26 6.86 -14.30
CA TYR A 150 -2.61 7.30 -13.99
C TYR A 150 -3.59 7.00 -15.12
N HIS A 151 -3.18 7.16 -16.39
CA HIS A 151 -4.01 6.71 -17.51
C HIS A 151 -4.29 5.21 -17.48
N ALA A 152 -3.27 4.39 -17.18
CA ALA A 152 -3.44 2.95 -17.04
C ALA A 152 -4.40 2.60 -15.88
N LEU A 153 -4.30 3.30 -14.76
CA LEU A 153 -5.23 3.16 -13.63
C LEU A 153 -6.65 3.54 -14.04
N GLY A 154 -6.83 4.68 -14.72
CA GLY A 154 -8.13 5.12 -15.22
C GLY A 154 -8.78 4.13 -16.16
N ASN A 155 -8.01 3.57 -17.09
CA ASN A 155 -8.48 2.53 -17.99
C ASN A 155 -8.92 1.27 -17.24
N ALA A 156 -8.17 0.87 -16.20
CA ALA A 156 -8.54 -0.28 -15.37
C ALA A 156 -9.81 -0.04 -14.54
N LEU A 157 -10.09 1.20 -14.17
CA LEU A 157 -11.29 1.62 -13.44
C LEU A 157 -12.46 2.01 -14.35
N GLY A 158 -12.24 2.10 -15.66
CA GLY A 158 -13.25 2.53 -16.62
C GLY A 158 -13.58 4.03 -16.54
N VAL A 159 -12.64 4.87 -16.08
CA VAL A 159 -12.81 6.32 -15.92
C VAL A 159 -11.65 7.08 -16.53
N ALA A 160 -11.88 8.35 -16.87
CA ALA A 160 -10.79 9.25 -17.22
C ALA A 160 -10.04 9.66 -15.96
N PHE A 161 -8.79 9.22 -15.83
CA PHE A 161 -7.95 9.42 -14.66
C PHE A 161 -6.77 10.32 -15.00
N TYR A 162 -7.08 11.55 -15.39
CA TYR A 162 -6.10 12.54 -15.78
C TYR A 162 -6.49 13.93 -15.27
N ASP A 163 -5.58 14.59 -14.61
CA ASP A 163 -5.77 15.95 -14.16
C ASP A 163 -4.60 16.84 -14.61
N GLU A 164 -4.84 17.67 -15.64
CA GLU A 164 -3.85 18.63 -16.16
C GLU A 164 -3.33 19.61 -15.09
N LYS A 165 -4.14 19.87 -14.06
CA LYS A 165 -3.74 20.71 -12.92
C LYS A 165 -2.51 20.15 -12.22
N TYR A 166 -2.50 18.86 -11.91
CA TYR A 166 -1.35 18.22 -11.23
C TYR A 166 -0.13 18.11 -12.13
N LYS A 167 -0.32 17.85 -13.42
CA LYS A 167 0.77 17.88 -14.40
C LYS A 167 1.44 19.26 -14.42
N LYS A 168 0.65 20.31 -14.54
CA LYS A 168 1.15 21.69 -14.53
C LYS A 168 1.87 22.03 -13.23
N GLN A 169 1.31 21.65 -12.08
CA GLN A 169 1.97 21.85 -10.78
C GLN A 169 3.32 21.13 -10.69
N ALA A 170 3.42 19.91 -11.20
CA ALA A 170 4.67 19.15 -11.23
C ALA A 170 5.71 19.78 -12.18
N GLU A 171 5.29 20.24 -13.34
CA GLU A 171 6.15 20.96 -14.31
C GLU A 171 6.66 22.28 -13.71
N ASP A 172 5.79 23.07 -13.08
CA ASP A 172 6.15 24.33 -12.41
C ASP A 172 7.13 24.08 -11.25
N ALA A 173 6.94 23.00 -10.48
CA ALA A 173 7.84 22.62 -9.40
C ALA A 173 9.22 22.21 -9.90
N LEU A 174 9.28 21.45 -11.00
CA LEU A 174 10.54 21.08 -11.66
C LEU A 174 11.29 22.30 -12.20
N GLU A 175 10.58 23.22 -12.82
CA GLU A 175 11.19 24.44 -13.35
C GLU A 175 11.77 25.30 -12.22
N LYS A 176 11.01 25.50 -11.13
CA LYS A 176 11.50 26.19 -9.93
C LYS A 176 12.73 25.52 -9.33
N PHE A 177 12.76 24.19 -9.31
CA PHE A 177 13.91 23.42 -8.84
C PHE A 177 15.12 23.64 -9.73
N ARG A 178 14.97 23.59 -11.05
CA ARG A 178 16.05 23.84 -12.03
C ARG A 178 16.63 25.25 -11.87
N GLN A 179 15.77 26.25 -11.69
CA GLN A 179 16.19 27.64 -11.50
C GLN A 179 16.98 27.84 -10.18
N ARG A 180 16.57 27.16 -9.08
CA ARG A 180 17.21 27.29 -7.78
C ARG A 180 18.52 26.50 -7.64
N SER A 181 18.57 25.33 -8.26
CA SER A 181 19.68 24.42 -8.02
C SER A 181 20.95 24.76 -8.78
N GLY A 182 20.92 25.66 -9.78
CA GLY A 182 22.11 26.03 -10.57
C GLY A 182 22.97 24.83 -10.98
N CYS A 183 22.40 23.64 -11.00
CA CYS A 183 23.08 22.38 -10.83
C CYS A 183 23.79 21.96 -12.11
N PHE A 184 25.08 21.86 -12.06
CA PHE A 184 26.00 21.39 -13.11
C PHE A 184 25.62 20.01 -13.69
N PHE A 185 24.76 19.26 -13.02
CA PHE A 185 24.33 17.91 -13.43
C PHE A 185 23.12 17.86 -14.37
N CYS A 186 22.30 18.91 -14.46
CA CYS A 186 21.09 18.90 -15.27
C CYS A 186 21.30 19.21 -16.75
N ASN A 187 22.49 19.59 -17.17
CA ASN A 187 22.78 19.98 -18.55
C ASN A 187 23.37 18.87 -19.45
N ARG A 188 23.48 17.64 -18.96
CA ARG A 188 23.79 16.50 -19.81
C ARG A 188 22.48 15.94 -20.36
N ARG A 189 22.15 16.34 -21.61
CA ARG A 189 21.21 15.55 -22.42
C ARG A 189 21.70 14.12 -22.44
N MET A 190 20.90 13.21 -21.91
CA MET A 190 21.15 11.78 -22.16
C MET A 190 21.01 11.56 -23.66
N PRO A 191 21.97 10.90 -24.32
CA PRO A 191 21.81 10.54 -25.72
C PRO A 191 20.60 9.58 -25.82
N GLU A 192 19.73 9.88 -26.76
CA GLU A 192 18.65 9.00 -27.19
C GLU A 192 19.26 7.65 -27.62
N ARG A 193 18.80 6.60 -26.95
CA ARG A 193 18.98 5.21 -27.38
C ARG A 193 17.64 4.54 -27.49
#